data_7c81e31eae26ecd0fe216c06b2815ac6
#
_entry.id   7c81e31eae26ecd0fe216c06b2815ac6
#
_cell.length_a   1.000
_cell.length_b   1.000
_cell.length_c   1.000
_cell.angle_alpha   90.00
_cell.angle_beta   90.00
_cell.angle_gamma   90.00
#
_symmetry.space_group_name_H-M   'P 1'
#
loop_
_entity.id
_entity.type
_entity.pdbx_description
1 polymer ?
#
loop_
_entity_poly.entity_id
_entity_poly.type
_entity_poly.pdbx_seq_one_letter_code
_entity_poly.pdbx_strand_id
1 'polypeptide(L)'
;GRKFIAQFFQTVGDVLSILGSSFCVPVMLFIIALFMGCKGQKAFRAALLCAAGLTGFSLVINSYSGIIAPVVQSMVDSTGVKLSCLDVGWQAFSVIAYGTQVGLIWIGICIILQIVLFLCKFTDVFMASDLWNNYSFMIWGSLVYFHTKSFAFALICMLVQLLYILLFSEAFAKRFSTFYNYPQCCMTAPHHLEGLPFAVIMNWILGKIGFDKIKINATTLQKKLGIFGEPMFIGLVVGALIGFLGNINDLTTVAGWGSIITAAVSTAAIMAVFPRVAGIFAGAFTIITDAYKSKAAEKGKDRDWYLSVNDAVAYGEPNTLAAGI
;
A
#
# COMPACT_ATOMS: atom_id res chain seq x y z
N GLY A 1 5.11 -32.82 -19.38
CA GLY A 1 5.26 -32.19 -18.04
C GLY A 1 5.66 -30.71 -18.10
N ARG A 2 6.83 -30.34 -18.63
CA ARG A 2 7.32 -28.94 -18.63
C ARG A 2 6.45 -27.96 -19.43
N LYS A 3 5.93 -28.34 -20.58
CA LYS A 3 5.04 -27.50 -21.41
C LYS A 3 3.71 -27.22 -20.72
N PHE A 4 3.14 -28.20 -20.04
CA PHE A 4 1.88 -28.04 -19.29
C PHE A 4 2.05 -27.10 -18.12
N ILE A 5 3.14 -27.23 -17.36
CA ILE A 5 3.44 -26.35 -16.24
C ILE A 5 3.64 -24.91 -16.72
N ALA A 6 4.41 -24.69 -17.79
CA ALA A 6 4.62 -23.36 -18.37
C ALA A 6 3.30 -22.74 -18.86
N GLN A 7 2.46 -23.51 -19.53
CA GLN A 7 1.16 -23.05 -20.02
C GLN A 7 0.20 -22.73 -18.86
N PHE A 8 0.21 -23.53 -17.79
CA PHE A 8 -0.57 -23.25 -16.56
C PHE A 8 -0.18 -21.92 -15.94
N PHE A 9 1.13 -21.69 -15.71
CA PHE A 9 1.61 -20.44 -15.14
C PHE A 9 1.35 -19.23 -16.03
N GLN A 10 1.44 -19.40 -17.35
CA GLN A 10 1.10 -18.33 -18.28
C GLN A 10 -0.39 -18.00 -18.22
N THR A 11 -1.27 -18.99 -18.21
CA THR A 11 -2.73 -18.78 -18.06
C THR A 11 -3.05 -18.08 -16.73
N VAL A 12 -2.41 -18.48 -15.63
CA VAL A 12 -2.58 -17.80 -14.33
C VAL A 12 -2.12 -16.34 -14.40
N GLY A 13 -0.98 -16.08 -15.02
CA GLY A 13 -0.48 -14.71 -15.23
C GLY A 13 -1.44 -13.86 -16.06
N ASP A 14 -1.97 -14.42 -17.15
CA ASP A 14 -2.94 -13.76 -18.02
C ASP A 14 -4.23 -13.43 -17.26
N VAL A 15 -4.76 -14.38 -16.48
CA VAL A 15 -5.94 -14.18 -15.63
C VAL A 15 -5.70 -13.07 -14.60
N LEU A 16 -4.57 -13.10 -13.89
CA LEU A 16 -4.22 -12.06 -12.90
C LEU A 16 -4.06 -10.68 -13.55
N SER A 17 -3.49 -10.64 -14.76
CA SER A 17 -3.32 -9.40 -15.52
C SER A 17 -4.65 -8.83 -16.02
N ILE A 18 -5.54 -9.69 -16.56
CA ILE A 18 -6.83 -9.28 -17.12
C ILE A 18 -7.83 -8.87 -16.02
N LEU A 19 -7.95 -9.69 -14.97
CA LEU A 19 -8.92 -9.45 -13.91
C LEU A 19 -8.46 -8.35 -12.93
N GLY A 20 -7.15 -8.13 -12.83
CA GLY A 20 -6.55 -7.12 -11.99
C GLY A 20 -6.69 -7.39 -10.49
N SER A 21 -6.03 -6.56 -9.68
CA SER A 21 -6.02 -6.67 -8.22
C SER A 21 -7.39 -6.47 -7.59
N SER A 22 -8.21 -5.58 -8.16
CA SER A 22 -9.55 -5.26 -7.65
C SER A 22 -10.52 -6.45 -7.70
N PHE A 23 -10.20 -7.51 -8.42
CA PHE A 23 -10.94 -8.77 -8.44
C PHE A 23 -10.18 -9.90 -7.73
N CYS A 24 -8.92 -10.11 -8.06
CA CYS A 24 -8.14 -11.24 -7.55
C CYS A 24 -7.94 -11.17 -6.03
N VAL A 25 -7.60 -10.00 -5.49
CA VAL A 25 -7.38 -9.81 -4.05
C VAL A 25 -8.66 -10.06 -3.23
N PRO A 26 -9.84 -9.51 -3.59
CA PRO A 26 -11.10 -9.83 -2.91
C PRO A 26 -11.48 -11.32 -2.95
N VAL A 27 -11.27 -12.01 -4.08
CA VAL A 27 -11.56 -13.44 -4.19
C VAL A 27 -10.66 -14.24 -3.23
N MET A 28 -9.37 -13.93 -3.20
CA MET A 28 -8.45 -14.57 -2.25
C MET A 28 -8.82 -14.26 -0.81
N LEU A 29 -9.19 -13.01 -0.51
CA LEU A 29 -9.62 -12.61 0.83
C LEU A 29 -10.90 -13.35 1.25
N PHE A 30 -11.83 -13.58 0.32
CA PHE A 30 -13.02 -14.41 0.57
C PHE A 30 -12.64 -15.83 1.00
N ILE A 31 -11.73 -16.46 0.26
CA ILE A 31 -11.25 -17.81 0.56
C ILE A 31 -10.57 -17.84 1.93
N ILE A 32 -9.66 -16.90 2.19
CA ILE A 32 -8.97 -16.78 3.48
C ILE A 32 -9.97 -16.57 4.62
N ALA A 33 -10.96 -15.70 4.44
CA ALA A 33 -12.00 -15.45 5.44
C ALA A 33 -12.78 -16.73 5.81
N LEU A 34 -13.12 -17.57 4.82
CA LEU A 34 -13.76 -18.85 5.08
C LEU A 34 -12.86 -19.79 5.88
N PHE A 35 -11.58 -19.91 5.55
CA PHE A 35 -10.61 -20.70 6.31
C PHE A 35 -10.44 -20.20 7.74
N MET A 36 -10.48 -18.88 7.94
CA MET A 36 -10.41 -18.26 9.27
C MET A 36 -11.70 -18.39 10.08
N GLY A 37 -12.74 -18.98 9.49
CA GLY A 37 -13.97 -19.31 10.18
C GLY A 37 -15.07 -18.27 10.07
N CYS A 38 -14.98 -17.32 9.16
CA CYS A 38 -16.08 -16.45 8.80
C CYS A 38 -17.23 -17.26 8.20
N LYS A 39 -18.47 -16.91 8.55
CA LYS A 39 -19.65 -17.42 7.84
C LYS A 39 -19.62 -16.86 6.40
N GLY A 40 -20.11 -17.64 5.42
CA GLY A 40 -20.05 -17.26 4.00
C GLY A 40 -20.52 -15.83 3.69
N GLN A 41 -21.63 -15.40 4.31
CA GLN A 41 -22.17 -14.05 4.14
C GLN A 41 -21.20 -12.96 4.67
N LYS A 42 -20.53 -13.20 5.81
CA LYS A 42 -19.54 -12.28 6.37
C LYS A 42 -18.27 -12.25 5.51
N ALA A 43 -17.83 -13.43 5.05
CA ALA A 43 -16.68 -13.54 4.14
C ALA A 43 -16.94 -12.81 2.82
N PHE A 44 -18.12 -12.96 2.24
CA PHE A 44 -18.52 -12.24 1.03
C PHE A 44 -18.55 -10.73 1.24
N ARG A 45 -19.11 -10.27 2.38
CA ARG A 45 -19.11 -8.85 2.73
C ARG A 45 -17.69 -8.29 2.86
N ALA A 46 -16.77 -9.03 3.49
CA ALA A 46 -15.36 -8.63 3.59
C ALA A 46 -14.71 -8.51 2.19
N ALA A 47 -14.94 -9.49 1.32
CA ALA A 47 -14.45 -9.45 -0.06
C ALA A 47 -15.03 -8.25 -0.84
N LEU A 48 -16.31 -7.97 -0.69
CA LEU A 48 -16.95 -6.84 -1.35
C LEU A 48 -16.40 -5.49 -0.86
N LEU A 49 -16.19 -5.33 0.45
CA LEU A 49 -15.55 -4.14 1.02
C LEU A 49 -14.11 -3.97 0.52
N CYS A 50 -13.36 -5.07 0.40
CA CYS A 50 -12.03 -5.07 -0.18
C CYS A 50 -12.06 -4.61 -1.64
N ALA A 51 -12.94 -5.19 -2.47
CA ALA A 51 -13.11 -4.79 -3.87
C ALA A 51 -13.49 -3.31 -4.00
N ALA A 52 -14.47 -2.86 -3.23
CA ALA A 52 -14.93 -1.48 -3.22
C ALA A 52 -13.82 -0.50 -2.79
N GLY A 53 -13.03 -0.87 -1.77
CA GLY A 53 -11.90 -0.07 -1.32
C GLY A 53 -10.80 0.05 -2.37
N LEU A 54 -10.34 -1.06 -2.94
CA LEU A 54 -9.30 -1.07 -3.98
C LEU A 54 -9.74 -0.30 -5.24
N THR A 55 -10.98 -0.54 -5.69
CA THR A 55 -11.54 0.19 -6.83
C THR A 55 -11.71 1.67 -6.49
N GLY A 56 -12.17 2.00 -5.29
CA GLY A 56 -12.29 3.37 -4.80
C GLY A 56 -10.95 4.12 -4.80
N PHE A 57 -9.88 3.50 -4.33
CA PHE A 57 -8.53 4.07 -4.43
C PHE A 57 -8.13 4.35 -5.88
N SER A 58 -8.32 3.38 -6.78
CA SER A 58 -8.00 3.54 -8.19
C SER A 58 -8.76 4.70 -8.83
N LEU A 59 -10.06 4.83 -8.55
CA LEU A 59 -10.88 5.91 -9.06
C LEU A 59 -10.38 7.27 -8.58
N VAL A 60 -10.10 7.40 -7.27
CA VAL A 60 -9.64 8.66 -6.68
C VAL A 60 -8.25 9.03 -7.20
N ILE A 61 -7.31 8.08 -7.21
CA ILE A 61 -5.94 8.33 -7.69
C ILE A 61 -5.93 8.70 -9.16
N ASN A 62 -6.62 7.95 -10.02
CA ASN A 62 -6.62 8.22 -11.46
C ASN A 62 -7.26 9.58 -11.77
N SER A 63 -8.35 9.92 -11.09
CA SER A 63 -9.00 11.23 -11.26
C SER A 63 -8.08 12.37 -10.83
N TYR A 64 -7.43 12.24 -9.67
CA TYR A 64 -6.52 13.25 -9.15
C TYR A 64 -5.25 13.38 -9.99
N SER A 65 -4.63 12.27 -10.38
CA SER A 65 -3.44 12.26 -11.23
C SER A 65 -3.68 12.94 -12.58
N GLY A 66 -4.86 12.75 -13.17
CA GLY A 66 -5.23 13.44 -14.41
C GLY A 66 -5.28 14.96 -14.28
N ILE A 67 -5.53 15.48 -13.08
CA ILE A 67 -5.59 16.91 -12.79
C ILE A 67 -4.20 17.46 -12.43
N ILE A 68 -3.50 16.76 -11.51
CA ILE A 68 -2.28 17.32 -10.92
C ILE A 68 -1.03 17.09 -11.76
N ALA A 69 -0.93 15.98 -12.50
CA ALA A 69 0.27 15.66 -13.27
C ALA A 69 0.63 16.74 -14.33
N PRO A 70 -0.32 17.29 -15.10
CA PRO A 70 -0.01 18.39 -16.03
C PRO A 70 0.48 19.66 -15.31
N VAL A 71 -0.05 19.95 -14.13
CA VAL A 71 0.35 21.10 -13.32
C VAL A 71 1.76 20.93 -12.76
N VAL A 72 2.09 19.74 -12.27
CA VAL A 72 3.45 19.39 -11.81
C VAL A 72 4.44 19.45 -12.98
N GLN A 73 4.06 18.95 -14.15
CA GLN A 73 4.91 19.05 -15.35
C GLN A 73 5.20 20.52 -15.71
N SER A 74 4.19 21.37 -15.73
CA SER A 74 4.37 22.81 -15.96
C SER A 74 5.24 23.47 -14.89
N MET A 75 5.13 23.05 -13.64
CA MET A 75 5.99 23.52 -12.55
C MET A 75 7.46 23.14 -12.80
N VAL A 76 7.74 21.91 -13.22
CA VAL A 76 9.09 21.46 -13.57
C VAL A 76 9.64 22.25 -14.73
N ASP A 77 8.85 22.45 -15.79
CA ASP A 77 9.24 23.17 -16.99
C ASP A 77 9.52 24.67 -16.69
N SER A 78 8.72 25.29 -15.83
CA SER A 78 8.87 26.71 -15.46
C SER A 78 10.03 26.97 -14.49
N THR A 79 10.40 26.02 -13.65
CA THR A 79 11.53 26.16 -12.70
C THR A 79 12.88 25.88 -13.35
N GLY A 80 12.91 25.37 -14.58
CA GLY A 80 14.15 25.05 -15.31
C GLY A 80 14.89 23.82 -14.76
N VAL A 81 14.29 23.09 -13.83
CA VAL A 81 14.85 21.86 -13.28
C VAL A 81 14.72 20.75 -14.33
N LYS A 82 15.81 20.50 -15.05
CA LYS A 82 15.89 19.45 -16.08
C LYS A 82 16.48 18.19 -15.46
N LEU A 83 15.68 17.45 -14.72
CA LEU A 83 16.05 16.11 -14.28
C LEU A 83 15.56 15.11 -15.33
N SER A 84 16.45 14.18 -15.70
CA SER A 84 16.05 13.04 -16.54
C SER A 84 15.13 12.15 -15.71
N CYS A 85 13.84 12.21 -15.97
CA CYS A 85 12.84 11.36 -15.33
C CYS A 85 12.20 10.47 -16.39
N LEU A 86 12.26 9.16 -16.17
CA LEU A 86 11.54 8.18 -16.96
C LEU A 86 10.51 7.50 -16.04
N ASP A 87 9.28 7.98 -16.09
CA ASP A 87 8.18 7.31 -15.41
C ASP A 87 7.63 6.19 -16.31
N VAL A 88 8.01 4.97 -15.99
CA VAL A 88 7.49 3.79 -16.69
C VAL A 88 6.12 3.35 -16.15
N GLY A 89 5.68 3.95 -15.05
CA GLY A 89 4.45 3.60 -14.37
C GLY A 89 4.44 2.20 -13.76
N TRP A 90 3.47 2.00 -12.95
CA TRP A 90 3.23 0.74 -12.29
C TRP A 90 2.87 -0.42 -13.27
N GLN A 91 2.22 -0.10 -14.39
CA GLN A 91 1.87 -1.11 -15.40
C GLN A 91 3.10 -1.82 -15.97
N ALA A 92 4.20 -1.10 -16.19
CA ALA A 92 5.44 -1.70 -16.66
C ALA A 92 6.04 -2.66 -15.62
N PHE A 93 6.03 -2.29 -14.34
CA PHE A 93 6.46 -3.16 -13.26
C PHE A 93 5.57 -4.40 -13.12
N SER A 94 4.27 -4.24 -13.27
CA SER A 94 3.32 -5.35 -13.25
C SER A 94 3.59 -6.34 -14.41
N VAL A 95 3.87 -5.85 -15.62
CA VAL A 95 4.27 -6.69 -16.75
C VAL A 95 5.56 -7.45 -16.46
N ILE A 96 6.56 -6.81 -15.86
CA ILE A 96 7.81 -7.47 -15.44
C ILE A 96 7.50 -8.55 -14.40
N ALA A 97 6.72 -8.27 -13.39
CA ALA A 97 6.38 -9.20 -12.33
C ALA A 97 5.63 -10.43 -12.85
N TYR A 98 4.55 -10.22 -13.58
CA TYR A 98 3.68 -11.31 -14.05
C TYR A 98 4.07 -11.87 -15.40
N GLY A 99 4.88 -11.19 -16.19
CA GLY A 99 5.36 -11.64 -17.51
C GLY A 99 6.63 -12.48 -17.49
N THR A 100 7.30 -12.61 -16.33
CA THR A 100 8.53 -13.39 -16.20
C THR A 100 8.28 -14.76 -15.57
N GLN A 101 9.00 -15.77 -16.02
CA GLN A 101 8.93 -17.10 -15.40
C GLN A 101 9.38 -17.08 -13.93
N VAL A 102 10.36 -16.24 -13.62
CA VAL A 102 10.87 -16.06 -12.25
C VAL A 102 9.76 -15.52 -11.34
N GLY A 103 9.06 -14.47 -11.76
CA GLY A 103 7.97 -13.89 -10.99
C GLY A 103 6.80 -14.86 -10.80
N LEU A 104 6.33 -15.50 -11.89
CA LEU A 104 5.22 -16.44 -11.82
C LEU A 104 5.49 -17.66 -10.94
N ILE A 105 6.71 -18.22 -11.01
CA ILE A 105 7.09 -19.34 -10.13
C ILE A 105 7.18 -18.88 -8.69
N TRP A 106 7.72 -17.68 -8.46
CA TRP A 106 7.85 -17.12 -7.12
C TRP A 106 6.51 -16.94 -6.42
N ILE A 107 5.46 -16.46 -7.09
CA ILE A 107 4.17 -16.25 -6.43
C ILE A 107 3.63 -17.54 -5.81
N GLY A 108 3.76 -18.67 -6.52
CA GLY A 108 3.36 -19.99 -6.01
C GLY A 108 4.23 -20.43 -4.83
N ILE A 109 5.55 -20.31 -4.96
CA ILE A 109 6.51 -20.64 -3.89
C ILE A 109 6.27 -19.77 -2.67
N CYS A 110 6.11 -18.46 -2.87
CA CYS A 110 5.96 -17.48 -1.80
C CYS A 110 4.71 -17.73 -0.97
N ILE A 111 3.57 -17.98 -1.60
CA ILE A 111 2.32 -18.28 -0.89
C ILE A 111 2.46 -19.55 -0.05
N ILE A 112 2.99 -20.62 -0.62
CA ILE A 112 3.19 -21.89 0.09
C ILE A 112 4.15 -21.67 1.26
N LEU A 113 5.28 -21.02 1.02
CA LEU A 113 6.29 -20.78 2.04
C LEU A 113 5.77 -19.92 3.19
N GLN A 114 5.04 -18.83 2.90
CA GLN A 114 4.40 -17.99 3.91
C GLN A 114 3.43 -18.78 4.79
N ILE A 115 2.59 -19.63 4.17
CA ILE A 115 1.65 -20.48 4.90
C ILE A 115 2.41 -21.48 5.77
N VAL A 116 3.44 -22.14 5.25
CA VAL A 116 4.26 -23.11 6.00
C VAL A 116 4.95 -22.45 7.18
N LEU A 117 5.63 -21.31 6.98
CA LEU A 117 6.31 -20.56 8.04
C LEU A 117 5.34 -20.15 9.16
N PHE A 118 4.13 -19.74 8.78
CA PHE A 118 3.09 -19.41 9.76
C PHE A 118 2.58 -20.63 10.53
N LEU A 119 2.29 -21.74 9.85
CA LEU A 119 1.80 -22.97 10.49
C LEU A 119 2.86 -23.63 11.38
N CYS A 120 4.14 -23.56 10.98
CA CYS A 120 5.26 -24.04 11.79
C CYS A 120 5.59 -23.10 12.97
N LYS A 121 4.87 -22.00 13.14
CA LYS A 121 5.10 -20.99 14.19
C LYS A 121 6.47 -20.31 14.10
N PHE A 122 7.05 -20.25 12.92
CA PHE A 122 8.28 -19.50 12.68
C PHE A 122 8.02 -17.99 12.71
N THR A 123 6.84 -17.56 12.29
CA THR A 123 6.38 -16.17 12.36
C THR A 123 4.94 -16.11 12.84
N ASP A 124 4.60 -15.05 13.57
CA ASP A 124 3.24 -14.72 13.97
C ASP A 124 2.50 -13.82 12.95
N VAL A 125 3.11 -13.56 11.81
CA VAL A 125 2.53 -12.78 10.71
C VAL A 125 1.94 -13.70 9.65
N PHE A 126 0.64 -13.58 9.38
CA PHE A 126 -0.02 -14.24 8.25
C PHE A 126 0.04 -13.34 7.02
N MET A 127 1.11 -13.46 6.25
CA MET A 127 1.39 -12.61 5.10
C MET A 127 0.64 -13.01 3.83
N ALA A 128 0.16 -14.25 3.74
CA ALA A 128 -0.55 -14.76 2.55
C ALA A 128 -1.85 -14.02 2.23
N SER A 129 -2.36 -13.18 3.15
CA SER A 129 -3.51 -12.30 2.94
C SER A 129 -3.19 -11.07 2.08
N ASP A 130 -1.92 -10.68 1.99
CA ASP A 130 -1.47 -9.51 1.21
C ASP A 130 -0.85 -9.94 -0.13
N LEU A 131 -1.69 -10.43 -1.01
CA LEU A 131 -1.25 -10.84 -2.35
C LEU A 131 -0.77 -9.70 -3.23
N TRP A 132 -1.31 -8.50 -3.01
CA TRP A 132 -0.95 -7.34 -3.81
C TRP A 132 0.53 -7.01 -3.68
N ASN A 133 1.04 -6.97 -2.45
CA ASN A 133 2.45 -6.63 -2.21
C ASN A 133 3.43 -7.75 -2.61
N ASN A 134 2.93 -8.95 -2.93
CA ASN A 134 3.78 -10.01 -3.50
C ASN A 134 4.41 -9.62 -4.86
N TYR A 135 3.79 -8.72 -5.61
CA TYR A 135 4.36 -8.25 -6.88
C TYR A 135 5.73 -7.57 -6.69
N SER A 136 5.97 -6.91 -5.57
CA SER A 136 7.24 -6.25 -5.28
C SER A 136 8.42 -7.24 -5.25
N PHE A 137 8.24 -8.40 -4.62
CA PHE A 137 9.25 -9.48 -4.66
C PHE A 137 9.51 -9.94 -6.09
N MET A 138 8.44 -10.08 -6.87
CA MET A 138 8.51 -10.57 -8.26
C MET A 138 9.25 -9.58 -9.16
N ILE A 139 9.07 -8.26 -8.96
CA ILE A 139 9.80 -7.23 -9.68
C ILE A 139 11.30 -7.35 -9.38
N TRP A 140 11.68 -7.33 -8.10
CA TRP A 140 13.08 -7.41 -7.70
C TRP A 140 13.75 -8.70 -8.18
N GLY A 141 13.09 -9.84 -8.00
CA GLY A 141 13.58 -11.12 -8.49
C GLY A 141 13.76 -11.16 -10.01
N SER A 142 12.81 -10.57 -10.75
CA SER A 142 12.90 -10.50 -12.22
C SER A 142 14.05 -9.60 -12.67
N LEU A 143 14.25 -8.45 -12.03
CA LEU A 143 15.38 -7.55 -12.33
C LEU A 143 16.72 -8.22 -12.03
N VAL A 144 16.83 -8.90 -10.88
CA VAL A 144 18.04 -9.70 -10.55
C VAL A 144 18.27 -10.77 -11.62
N TYR A 145 17.22 -11.47 -12.05
CA TYR A 145 17.35 -12.47 -13.11
C TYR A 145 17.76 -11.85 -14.44
N PHE A 146 17.20 -10.74 -14.84
CA PHE A 146 17.59 -10.05 -16.09
C PHE A 146 19.05 -9.64 -16.08
N HIS A 147 19.56 -9.21 -14.93
CA HIS A 147 20.96 -8.80 -14.80
C HIS A 147 21.93 -9.98 -14.71
N THR A 148 21.61 -10.98 -13.88
CA THR A 148 22.55 -12.07 -13.56
C THR A 148 22.38 -13.31 -14.44
N LYS A 149 21.24 -13.44 -15.12
CA LYS A 149 20.80 -14.65 -15.86
C LYS A 149 20.74 -15.91 -14.98
N SER A 150 20.81 -15.75 -13.66
CA SER A 150 20.76 -16.85 -12.69
C SER A 150 19.39 -16.93 -12.02
N PHE A 151 18.63 -17.95 -12.37
CA PHE A 151 17.33 -18.22 -11.76
C PHE A 151 17.44 -18.52 -10.26
N ALA A 152 18.43 -19.34 -9.87
CA ALA A 152 18.66 -19.70 -8.48
C ALA A 152 19.04 -18.48 -7.64
N PHE A 153 19.89 -17.58 -8.15
CA PHE A 153 20.26 -16.38 -7.44
C PHE A 153 19.08 -15.42 -7.25
N ALA A 154 18.22 -15.27 -8.27
CA ALA A 154 16.99 -14.48 -8.15
C ALA A 154 16.06 -15.04 -7.06
N LEU A 155 15.86 -16.36 -7.01
CA LEU A 155 15.05 -17.01 -5.97
C LEU A 155 15.64 -16.79 -4.56
N ILE A 156 16.95 -16.90 -4.41
CA ILE A 156 17.63 -16.66 -3.13
C ILE A 156 17.42 -15.21 -2.68
N CYS A 157 17.59 -14.24 -3.58
CA CYS A 157 17.36 -12.84 -3.25
C CYS A 157 15.91 -12.57 -2.81
N MET A 158 14.92 -13.14 -3.50
CA MET A 158 13.52 -13.02 -3.11
C MET A 158 13.23 -13.69 -1.77
N LEU A 159 13.86 -14.84 -1.48
CA LEU A 159 13.72 -15.51 -0.19
C LEU A 159 14.32 -14.68 0.95
N VAL A 160 15.52 -14.12 0.76
CA VAL A 160 16.13 -13.22 1.75
C VAL A 160 15.26 -12.01 2.00
N GLN A 161 14.70 -11.40 0.94
CA GLN A 161 13.78 -10.28 1.06
C GLN A 161 12.51 -10.69 1.83
N LEU A 162 11.94 -11.87 1.55
CA LEU A 162 10.77 -12.38 2.27
C LEU A 162 11.05 -12.53 3.78
N LEU A 163 12.17 -13.15 4.15
CA LEU A 163 12.54 -13.33 5.56
C LEU A 163 12.79 -11.99 6.25
N TYR A 164 13.44 -11.05 5.56
CA TYR A 164 13.61 -9.68 6.03
C TYR A 164 12.26 -9.00 6.31
N ILE A 165 11.33 -9.08 5.37
CA ILE A 165 10.01 -8.45 5.49
C ILE A 165 9.21 -9.08 6.64
N LEU A 166 9.21 -10.40 6.78
CA LEU A 166 8.54 -11.09 7.88
C LEU A 166 9.12 -10.66 9.24
N LEU A 167 10.44 -10.60 9.37
CA LEU A 167 11.12 -10.20 10.60
C LEU A 167 10.72 -8.77 11.02
N PHE A 168 10.82 -7.82 10.11
CA PHE A 168 10.49 -6.42 10.43
C PHE A 168 8.99 -6.19 10.59
N SER A 169 8.16 -6.85 9.81
CA SER A 169 6.71 -6.80 9.97
C SER A 169 6.29 -7.30 11.35
N GLU A 170 6.83 -8.42 11.82
CA GLU A 170 6.54 -8.99 13.12
C GLU A 170 7.02 -8.08 14.26
N ALA A 171 8.25 -7.57 14.17
CA ALA A 171 8.83 -6.66 15.16
C ALA A 171 8.00 -5.38 15.35
N PHE A 172 7.36 -4.89 14.31
CA PHE A 172 6.56 -3.66 14.33
C PHE A 172 5.04 -3.89 14.32
N ALA A 173 4.57 -5.13 14.24
CA ALA A 173 3.16 -5.47 14.13
C ALA A 173 2.29 -4.83 15.23
N LYS A 174 2.72 -4.94 16.49
CA LYS A 174 2.00 -4.34 17.63
C LYS A 174 1.94 -2.82 17.53
N ARG A 175 3.04 -2.18 17.11
CA ARG A 175 3.10 -0.72 16.95
C ARG A 175 2.19 -0.25 15.83
N PHE A 176 2.21 -0.93 14.68
CA PHE A 176 1.32 -0.67 13.56
C PHE A 176 -0.15 -0.83 13.97
N SER A 177 -0.50 -1.97 14.57
CA SER A 177 -1.85 -2.29 15.02
C SER A 177 -2.42 -1.23 15.97
N THR A 178 -1.59 -0.74 16.90
CA THR A 178 -2.00 0.28 17.87
C THR A 178 -2.11 1.66 17.25
N PHE A 179 -1.13 2.06 16.44
CA PHE A 179 -1.09 3.41 15.86
C PHE A 179 -2.23 3.65 14.87
N TYR A 180 -2.46 2.68 13.99
CA TYR A 180 -3.52 2.77 12.98
C TYR A 180 -4.90 2.31 13.48
N ASN A 181 -4.99 1.82 14.72
CA ASN A 181 -6.20 1.28 15.32
C ASN A 181 -6.82 0.13 14.51
N TYR A 182 -5.98 -0.75 13.98
CA TYR A 182 -6.38 -2.00 13.31
C TYR A 182 -5.93 -3.21 14.15
N PRO A 183 -6.77 -3.68 15.09
CA PRO A 183 -6.40 -4.75 16.00
C PRO A 183 -5.93 -6.00 15.28
N GLN A 184 -4.77 -6.53 15.67
CA GLN A 184 -4.14 -7.73 15.11
C GLN A 184 -3.92 -7.67 13.59
N CYS A 185 -3.67 -6.47 13.06
CA CYS A 185 -3.18 -6.27 11.70
C CYS A 185 -1.73 -5.78 11.72
N CYS A 186 -1.01 -6.11 10.66
CA CYS A 186 0.32 -5.59 10.39
C CYS A 186 0.46 -5.30 8.88
N MET A 187 1.55 -4.67 8.50
CA MET A 187 1.87 -4.38 7.11
C MET A 187 3.11 -5.17 6.69
N THR A 188 3.06 -5.77 5.51
CA THR A 188 4.18 -6.54 4.94
C THR A 188 4.63 -6.00 3.58
N ALA A 189 4.27 -4.76 3.25
CA ALA A 189 4.65 -4.12 2.01
C ALA A 189 6.18 -3.90 1.94
N PRO A 190 6.91 -4.50 0.99
CA PRO A 190 8.37 -4.40 0.92
C PRO A 190 8.85 -2.96 0.79
N HIS A 191 8.23 -2.17 -0.07
CA HIS A 191 8.60 -0.78 -0.34
C HIS A 191 8.46 0.17 0.85
N HIS A 192 7.76 -0.26 1.92
CA HIS A 192 7.71 0.48 3.19
C HIS A 192 8.71 -0.10 4.21
N LEU A 193 8.77 -1.43 4.32
CA LEU A 193 9.59 -2.08 5.34
C LEU A 193 11.09 -2.04 5.02
N GLU A 194 11.48 -1.93 3.76
CA GLU A 194 12.88 -1.77 3.36
C GLU A 194 13.51 -0.51 3.95
N GLY A 195 12.77 0.59 4.05
CA GLY A 195 13.20 1.84 4.68
C GLY A 195 13.11 1.86 6.20
N LEU A 196 12.53 0.84 6.84
CA LEU A 196 12.26 0.84 8.28
C LEU A 196 13.49 0.97 9.16
N PRO A 197 14.63 0.29 8.90
CA PRO A 197 15.85 0.48 9.70
C PRO A 197 16.33 1.92 9.68
N PHE A 198 16.29 2.57 8.52
CA PHE A 198 16.63 4.00 8.40
C PHE A 198 15.66 4.87 9.23
N ALA A 199 14.36 4.62 9.13
CA ALA A 199 13.35 5.34 9.89
C ALA A 199 13.54 5.19 11.42
N VAL A 200 13.93 3.99 11.90
CA VAL A 200 14.25 3.74 13.30
C VAL A 200 15.47 4.55 13.75
N ILE A 201 16.53 4.55 12.96
CA ILE A 201 17.76 5.32 13.25
C ILE A 201 17.44 6.82 13.29
N MET A 202 16.73 7.32 12.27
CA MET A 202 16.34 8.74 12.22
C MET A 202 15.44 9.13 13.37
N ASN A 203 14.46 8.30 13.74
CA ASN A 203 13.61 8.55 14.89
C ASN A 203 14.42 8.63 16.20
N TRP A 204 15.43 7.77 16.36
CA TRP A 204 16.32 7.80 17.52
C TRP A 204 17.17 9.08 17.55
N ILE A 205 17.76 9.50 16.41
CA ILE A 205 18.54 10.74 16.30
C ILE A 205 17.66 11.95 16.61
N LEU A 206 16.51 12.05 15.97
CA LEU A 206 15.57 13.17 16.15
C LEU A 206 15.04 13.24 17.60
N GLY A 207 14.79 12.08 18.23
CA GLY A 207 14.42 12.02 19.64
C GLY A 207 15.51 12.58 20.55
N LYS A 208 16.79 12.27 20.30
CA LYS A 208 17.92 12.82 21.06
C LYS A 208 18.07 14.34 20.89
N ILE A 209 17.71 14.88 19.76
CA ILE A 209 17.74 16.33 19.49
C ILE A 209 16.51 17.03 20.12
N GLY A 210 15.53 16.28 20.62
CA GLY A 210 14.36 16.81 21.31
C GLY A 210 13.14 17.03 20.42
N PHE A 211 13.12 16.48 19.19
CA PHE A 211 11.95 16.54 18.31
C PHE A 211 10.74 15.78 18.88
N ASP A 212 10.95 14.81 19.75
CA ASP A 212 9.89 14.09 20.48
C ASP A 212 9.06 15.00 21.41
N LYS A 213 9.63 16.15 21.81
CA LYS A 213 8.95 17.17 22.60
C LYS A 213 8.02 18.05 21.78
N ILE A 214 8.23 18.08 20.46
CA ILE A 214 7.42 18.85 19.52
C ILE A 214 6.17 18.03 19.18
N LYS A 215 5.07 18.30 19.88
CA LYS A 215 3.79 17.64 19.64
C LYS A 215 3.03 18.32 18.50
N ILE A 216 3.58 18.28 17.31
CA ILE A 216 2.89 18.70 16.07
C ILE A 216 2.36 17.45 15.40
N ASN A 217 1.05 17.25 15.48
CA ASN A 217 0.35 16.24 14.71
C ASN A 217 -0.95 16.85 14.17
N ALA A 218 -1.56 16.21 13.19
CA ALA A 218 -2.78 16.71 12.55
C ALA A 218 -3.88 17.04 13.58
N THR A 219 -4.06 16.18 14.59
CA THR A 219 -5.06 16.39 15.66
C THR A 219 -4.72 17.60 16.54
N THR A 220 -3.44 17.79 16.90
CA THR A 220 -3.01 18.94 17.71
C THR A 220 -3.08 20.23 16.90
N LEU A 221 -2.72 20.16 15.62
CA LEU A 221 -2.81 21.27 14.68
C LEU A 221 -4.27 21.71 14.51
N GLN A 222 -5.19 20.76 14.30
CA GLN A 222 -6.61 21.02 14.19
C GLN A 222 -7.20 21.64 15.48
N LYS A 223 -6.78 21.15 16.67
CA LYS A 223 -7.23 21.73 17.95
C LYS A 223 -6.73 23.16 18.17
N LYS A 224 -5.52 23.48 17.70
CA LYS A 224 -4.93 24.82 17.87
C LYS A 224 -5.36 25.81 16.80
N LEU A 225 -5.47 25.38 15.56
CA LEU A 225 -5.72 26.22 14.39
C LEU A 225 -7.16 26.13 13.88
N GLY A 226 -8.00 25.28 14.48
CA GLY A 226 -9.35 25.05 14.00
C GLY A 226 -9.39 24.56 12.54
N ILE A 227 -10.15 25.20 11.70
CA ILE A 227 -10.31 24.85 10.28
C ILE A 227 -8.97 24.87 9.51
N PHE A 228 -8.04 25.74 9.89
CA PHE A 228 -6.72 25.86 9.26
C PHE A 228 -5.81 24.64 9.54
N GLY A 229 -6.12 23.84 10.54
CA GLY A 229 -5.41 22.61 10.88
C GLY A 229 -6.09 21.35 10.30
N GLU A 230 -7.18 21.49 9.56
CA GLU A 230 -7.85 20.36 8.91
C GLU A 230 -7.04 19.87 7.71
N PRO A 231 -6.94 18.52 7.50
CA PRO A 231 -6.23 17.97 6.35
C PRO A 231 -6.72 18.54 5.02
N MET A 232 -8.02 18.76 4.88
CA MET A 232 -8.63 19.35 3.69
C MET A 232 -8.12 20.78 3.42
N PHE A 233 -7.95 21.61 4.47
CA PHE A 233 -7.40 22.96 4.33
C PHE A 233 -5.90 22.92 3.97
N ILE A 234 -5.15 22.00 4.57
CA ILE A 234 -3.74 21.78 4.22
C ILE A 234 -3.63 21.39 2.74
N GLY A 235 -4.46 20.45 2.29
CA GLY A 235 -4.54 20.06 0.88
C GLY A 235 -4.88 21.22 -0.06
N LEU A 236 -5.79 22.12 0.35
CA LEU A 236 -6.13 23.33 -0.40
C LEU A 236 -4.91 24.24 -0.58
N VAL A 237 -4.17 24.49 0.49
CA VAL A 237 -2.97 25.35 0.46
C VAL A 237 -1.86 24.73 -0.39
N VAL A 238 -1.58 23.44 -0.20
CA VAL A 238 -0.54 22.73 -0.96
C VAL A 238 -0.91 22.68 -2.44
N GLY A 239 -2.14 22.32 -2.77
CA GLY A 239 -2.63 22.33 -4.16
C GLY A 239 -2.59 23.71 -4.81
N ALA A 240 -2.90 24.77 -4.03
CA ALA A 240 -2.75 26.14 -4.51
C ALA A 240 -1.30 26.53 -4.79
N LEU A 241 -0.37 26.13 -3.91
CA LEU A 241 1.07 26.38 -4.12
C LEU A 241 1.61 25.67 -5.36
N ILE A 242 1.30 24.39 -5.52
CA ILE A 242 1.68 23.60 -6.70
C ILE A 242 1.05 24.24 -7.96
N GLY A 243 -0.24 24.56 -7.88
CA GLY A 243 -0.96 25.22 -8.97
C GLY A 243 -0.34 26.57 -9.36
N PHE A 244 0.03 27.37 -8.36
CA PHE A 244 0.68 28.66 -8.60
C PHE A 244 2.06 28.50 -9.27
N LEU A 245 2.90 27.60 -8.77
CA LEU A 245 4.21 27.32 -9.36
C LEU A 245 4.11 26.75 -10.78
N GLY A 246 3.11 25.90 -11.02
CA GLY A 246 2.87 25.34 -12.36
C GLY A 246 2.33 26.34 -13.39
N ASN A 247 1.69 27.42 -12.95
CA ASN A 247 1.09 28.42 -13.83
C ASN A 247 1.72 29.81 -13.66
N ILE A 248 2.97 29.89 -13.23
CA ILE A 248 3.63 31.17 -12.93
C ILE A 248 3.72 32.09 -14.15
N ASN A 249 3.79 31.50 -15.34
CA ASN A 249 3.83 32.25 -16.61
C ASN A 249 2.45 32.68 -17.13
N ASP A 250 1.37 32.09 -16.57
CA ASP A 250 -0.01 32.26 -17.02
C ASP A 250 -0.89 33.02 -16.00
N LEU A 251 -0.28 33.68 -15.01
CA LEU A 251 -0.98 34.41 -13.96
C LEU A 251 -1.81 35.61 -14.49
N THR A 252 -1.56 36.04 -15.69
CA THR A 252 -2.34 37.12 -16.37
C THR A 252 -3.60 36.59 -17.06
N THR A 253 -3.79 35.26 -17.11
CA THR A 253 -4.91 34.63 -17.82
C THR A 253 -5.93 34.02 -16.86
N VAL A 254 -7.20 33.98 -17.26
CA VAL A 254 -8.27 33.30 -16.52
C VAL A 254 -8.01 31.79 -16.47
N ALA A 255 -7.41 31.22 -17.52
CA ALA A 255 -7.09 29.80 -17.58
C ALA A 255 -6.05 29.40 -16.54
N GLY A 256 -4.99 30.22 -16.35
CA GLY A 256 -3.98 29.98 -15.30
C GLY A 256 -4.59 29.97 -13.91
N TRP A 257 -5.45 30.94 -13.57
CA TRP A 257 -6.16 30.94 -12.31
C TRP A 257 -7.13 29.78 -12.17
N GLY A 258 -7.83 29.38 -13.24
CA GLY A 258 -8.68 28.20 -13.28
C GLY A 258 -7.91 26.92 -12.93
N SER A 259 -6.70 26.75 -13.50
CA SER A 259 -5.79 25.63 -13.19
C SER A 259 -5.36 25.64 -11.73
N ILE A 260 -4.98 26.79 -11.17
CA ILE A 260 -4.58 26.94 -9.77
C ILE A 260 -5.74 26.53 -8.83
N ILE A 261 -6.94 27.05 -9.07
CA ILE A 261 -8.13 26.76 -8.27
C ILE A 261 -8.47 25.27 -8.36
N THR A 262 -8.41 24.70 -9.56
CA THR A 262 -8.69 23.27 -9.77
C THR A 262 -7.70 22.40 -9.04
N ALA A 263 -6.40 22.69 -9.09
CA ALA A 263 -5.38 21.98 -8.33
C ALA A 263 -5.62 22.08 -6.81
N ALA A 264 -5.92 23.27 -6.31
CA ALA A 264 -6.19 23.52 -4.90
C ALA A 264 -7.40 22.72 -4.38
N VAL A 265 -8.54 22.86 -5.08
CA VAL A 265 -9.79 22.19 -4.66
C VAL A 265 -9.70 20.67 -4.83
N SER A 266 -9.04 20.18 -5.87
CA SER A 266 -8.86 18.74 -6.08
C SER A 266 -7.96 18.12 -5.02
N THR A 267 -6.88 18.81 -4.60
CA THR A 267 -6.01 18.35 -3.52
C THR A 267 -6.76 18.35 -2.18
N ALA A 268 -7.57 19.37 -1.91
CA ALA A 268 -8.44 19.39 -0.73
C ALA A 268 -9.45 18.23 -0.75
N ALA A 269 -10.05 17.95 -1.91
CA ALA A 269 -11.02 16.88 -2.07
C ALA A 269 -10.41 15.50 -1.81
N ILE A 270 -9.19 15.23 -2.34
CA ILE A 270 -8.52 13.96 -2.12
C ILE A 270 -8.20 13.74 -0.64
N MET A 271 -7.76 14.78 0.07
CA MET A 271 -7.53 14.73 1.52
C MET A 271 -8.78 14.40 2.34
N ALA A 272 -9.96 14.75 1.82
CA ALA A 272 -11.24 14.42 2.47
C ALA A 272 -11.76 13.03 2.11
N VAL A 273 -11.53 12.56 0.87
CA VAL A 273 -12.10 11.32 0.32
C VAL A 273 -11.24 10.11 0.66
N PHE A 274 -9.92 10.24 0.59
CA PHE A 274 -8.99 9.13 0.80
C PHE A 274 -9.19 8.38 2.12
N PRO A 275 -9.32 9.06 3.28
CA PRO A 275 -9.57 8.39 4.55
C PRO A 275 -10.88 7.58 4.57
N ARG A 276 -11.89 8.03 3.84
CA ARG A 276 -13.17 7.32 3.76
C ARG A 276 -13.07 6.04 2.94
N VAL A 277 -12.34 6.09 1.83
CA VAL A 277 -12.04 4.90 1.01
C VAL A 277 -11.19 3.92 1.79
N ALA A 278 -10.15 4.40 2.49
CA ALA A 278 -9.32 3.59 3.39
C ALA A 278 -10.16 2.90 4.47
N GLY A 279 -11.12 3.61 5.08
CA GLY A 279 -12.04 3.05 6.07
C GLY A 279 -12.93 1.92 5.51
N ILE A 280 -13.41 2.04 4.27
CA ILE A 280 -14.16 0.98 3.60
C ILE A 280 -13.27 -0.26 3.43
N PHE A 281 -12.06 -0.06 2.95
CA PHE A 281 -11.09 -1.13 2.73
C PHE A 281 -10.70 -1.83 4.04
N ALA A 282 -10.38 -1.06 5.08
CA ALA A 282 -10.05 -1.56 6.41
C ALA A 282 -11.17 -2.38 7.05
N GLY A 283 -12.43 -2.01 6.78
CA GLY A 283 -13.60 -2.75 7.25
C GLY A 283 -13.63 -4.22 6.81
N ALA A 284 -13.01 -4.56 5.67
CA ALA A 284 -12.86 -5.93 5.21
C ALA A 284 -12.04 -6.77 6.21
N PHE A 285 -10.91 -6.24 6.64
CA PHE A 285 -9.99 -6.94 7.54
C PHE A 285 -10.54 -7.04 8.97
N THR A 286 -11.24 -6.00 9.44
CA THR A 286 -11.90 -6.03 10.75
C THR A 286 -12.90 -7.19 10.85
N ILE A 287 -13.72 -7.42 9.81
CA ILE A 287 -14.67 -8.54 9.79
C ILE A 287 -13.96 -9.88 9.96
N ILE A 288 -12.81 -10.06 9.32
CA ILE A 288 -12.04 -11.30 9.33
C ILE A 288 -11.38 -11.52 10.71
N THR A 289 -10.72 -10.48 11.22
CA THR A 289 -10.04 -10.57 12.53
C THR A 289 -11.01 -10.80 13.67
N ASP A 290 -12.19 -10.16 13.67
CA ASP A 290 -13.23 -10.36 14.67
C ASP A 290 -13.80 -11.79 14.63
N ALA A 291 -14.03 -12.33 13.44
CA ALA A 291 -14.53 -13.70 13.29
C ALA A 291 -13.50 -14.72 13.79
N TYR A 292 -12.22 -14.49 13.49
CA TYR A 292 -11.15 -15.35 13.98
C TYR A 292 -11.02 -15.32 15.51
N LYS A 293 -11.04 -14.12 16.12
CA LYS A 293 -10.98 -13.95 17.58
C LYS A 293 -12.11 -14.69 18.28
N SER A 294 -13.34 -14.54 17.78
CA SER A 294 -14.50 -15.25 18.33
C SER A 294 -14.30 -16.76 18.31
N LYS A 295 -13.79 -17.30 17.19
CA LYS A 295 -13.53 -18.74 17.02
C LYS A 295 -12.34 -19.23 17.84
N ALA A 296 -11.30 -18.41 18.00
CA ALA A 296 -10.12 -18.74 18.81
C ALA A 296 -10.48 -18.79 20.30
N ALA A 297 -11.28 -17.84 20.78
CA ALA A 297 -11.79 -17.82 22.14
C ALA A 297 -12.63 -19.07 22.48
N GLU A 298 -13.50 -19.51 21.54
CA GLU A 298 -14.28 -20.75 21.71
C GLU A 298 -13.41 -22.01 21.84
N LYS A 299 -12.22 -22.03 21.21
CA LYS A 299 -11.33 -23.19 21.17
C LYS A 299 -10.23 -23.20 22.24
N GLY A 300 -10.13 -22.15 23.07
CA GLY A 300 -9.08 -22.00 24.08
C GLY A 300 -7.65 -21.97 23.50
N LYS A 301 -7.50 -21.61 22.24
CA LYS A 301 -6.20 -21.49 21.55
C LYS A 301 -5.81 -20.03 21.48
N ASP A 302 -5.04 -19.58 22.44
CA ASP A 302 -4.50 -18.23 22.50
C ASP A 302 -3.12 -18.19 21.83
N ARG A 303 -3.09 -17.94 20.52
CA ARG A 303 -1.89 -17.50 19.83
C ARG A 303 -2.15 -16.11 19.32
N ASP A 304 -1.39 -15.15 19.82
CA ASP A 304 -1.36 -13.82 19.21
C ASP A 304 -0.69 -13.90 17.85
N TRP A 305 -1.38 -13.46 16.82
CA TRP A 305 -0.84 -13.37 15.49
C TRP A 305 -1.47 -12.18 14.74
N TYR A 306 -0.81 -11.77 13.68
CA TYR A 306 -1.17 -10.58 12.91
C TYR A 306 -1.54 -10.94 11.48
N LEU A 307 -2.66 -10.41 11.03
CA LEU A 307 -3.08 -10.48 9.64
C LEU A 307 -2.37 -9.39 8.84
N SER A 308 -1.65 -9.75 7.79
CA SER A 308 -1.11 -8.76 6.88
C SER A 308 -2.23 -8.07 6.10
N VAL A 309 -2.20 -6.76 6.12
CA VAL A 309 -3.14 -5.89 5.40
C VAL A 309 -2.37 -5.06 4.36
N ASN A 310 -3.07 -4.69 3.31
CA ASN A 310 -2.50 -3.81 2.30
C ASN A 310 -2.17 -2.44 2.91
N ASP A 311 -1.08 -1.85 2.49
CA ASP A 311 -0.58 -0.54 2.94
C ASP A 311 -1.58 0.61 2.76
N ALA A 312 -2.49 0.49 1.81
CA ALA A 312 -3.56 1.46 1.58
C ALA A 312 -4.43 1.75 2.82
N VAL A 313 -4.50 0.83 3.80
CA VAL A 313 -5.22 1.08 5.06
C VAL A 313 -4.58 2.22 5.88
N ALA A 314 -3.28 2.44 5.72
CA ALA A 314 -2.54 3.50 6.43
C ALA A 314 -2.77 4.89 5.83
N TYR A 315 -3.13 4.98 4.56
CA TYR A 315 -3.32 6.26 3.86
C TYR A 315 -4.52 7.07 4.37
N GLY A 316 -5.42 6.44 5.11
CA GLY A 316 -6.54 7.13 5.76
C GLY A 316 -6.20 7.78 7.10
N GLU A 317 -4.98 7.55 7.64
CA GLU A 317 -4.56 8.16 8.90
C GLU A 317 -4.10 9.60 8.66
N PRO A 318 -4.65 10.59 9.41
CA PRO A 318 -4.44 12.02 9.13
C PRO A 318 -2.98 12.47 9.15
N ASN A 319 -2.15 11.93 10.05
CA ASN A 319 -0.73 12.31 10.10
C ASN A 319 0.07 11.70 8.95
N THR A 320 -0.24 10.47 8.57
CA THR A 320 0.35 9.79 7.40
C THR A 320 0.02 10.57 6.13
N LEU A 321 -1.23 10.95 5.97
CA LEU A 321 -1.69 11.72 4.82
C LEU A 321 -1.05 13.12 4.77
N ALA A 322 -1.00 13.81 5.91
CA ALA A 322 -0.37 15.14 6.00
C ALA A 322 1.15 15.11 5.75
N ALA A 323 1.82 14.00 6.10
CA ALA A 323 3.25 13.83 5.83
C ALA A 323 3.55 13.43 4.38
N GLY A 324 2.58 12.84 3.68
CA GLY A 324 2.73 12.41 2.27
C GLY A 324 2.53 13.53 1.26
N ILE A 325 1.99 14.66 1.68
CA ILE A 325 1.80 15.89 0.86
C ILE A 325 2.98 16.83 1.04
#